data_387e504895ddd203953939cb82e23a3e
#
_entry.id   387e504895ddd203953939cb82e23a3e
#
_cell.length_a   1.000
_cell.length_b   1.000
_cell.length_c   1.000
_cell.angle_alpha   90.00
_cell.angle_beta   90.00
_cell.angle_gamma   90.00
#
_symmetry.space_group_name_H-M   'P 1'
#
loop_
_entity.id
_entity.type
_entity.pdbx_description
1 polymer ?
#
loop_
_entity_poly.entity_id
_entity_poly.type
_entity_poly.pdbx_seq_one_letter_code
_entity_poly.pdbx_strand_id
1 'polypeptide(L)'
;MSVAGLGVVLNFRVSPCTKESALSHSDIITVLAAFAIGLSKTGFGGGLGAIVSPMFVIALPPREGIGLMLPLLIVGDMLTLTFYWRGWDKSNLVALFPGVVVGIGLGMILLGHIPDNEFRVVIGLLAMVFGSGQALRQWLVPHAEAFTGNRFLGALAGFVTGTVSAIAHQGGLVTTLYLLPQRLTNQAFVATSGIVFTLTNLTKLPAYVFAGLVTWPIIVKAATLSPAVILGALLGVRLNRQVPQKHFAWIVLFFVLVTGVKLVWDYFMSTG
;
A
#
# COMPACT_ATOMS: atom_id res chain seq x y z
N MET A 1 50.29 1.07 -34.45
CA MET A 1 49.01 0.47 -34.01
C MET A 1 48.65 1.09 -32.67
N SER A 2 47.72 2.02 -32.69
CA SER A 2 47.31 2.83 -31.52
C SER A 2 46.07 2.21 -30.88
N VAL A 3 46.15 1.94 -29.59
CA VAL A 3 45.00 1.47 -28.80
C VAL A 3 44.54 2.66 -27.97
N ALA A 4 43.46 3.32 -28.43
CA ALA A 4 42.80 4.36 -27.67
C ALA A 4 41.82 3.70 -26.69
N GLY A 5 42.12 3.80 -25.36
CA GLY A 5 41.26 3.30 -24.28
C GLY A 5 40.09 4.23 -24.03
N LEU A 6 38.90 3.67 -23.95
CA LEU A 6 37.65 4.36 -23.50
C LEU A 6 37.78 4.74 -22.03
N GLY A 7 38.02 6.02 -21.76
CA GLY A 7 37.83 6.61 -20.44
C GLY A 7 36.41 7.13 -20.30
N VAL A 8 35.50 6.33 -19.73
CA VAL A 8 34.21 6.83 -19.26
C VAL A 8 34.45 7.51 -17.90
N VAL A 9 34.62 8.82 -17.92
CA VAL A 9 34.66 9.64 -16.71
C VAL A 9 33.22 9.83 -16.23
N LEU A 10 32.80 9.06 -15.25
CA LEU A 10 31.56 9.32 -14.51
C LEU A 10 31.73 10.58 -13.67
N ASN A 11 31.30 11.71 -14.21
CA ASN A 11 31.23 12.96 -13.49
C ASN A 11 30.07 12.92 -12.48
N PHE A 12 30.33 12.42 -11.28
CA PHE A 12 29.46 12.62 -10.14
C PHE A 12 29.47 14.10 -9.75
N ARG A 13 28.59 14.90 -10.32
CA ARG A 13 28.31 16.23 -9.81
C ARG A 13 27.57 16.07 -8.46
N VAL A 14 28.32 16.07 -7.37
CA VAL A 14 27.77 16.27 -6.04
C VAL A 14 27.34 17.75 -6.00
N SER A 15 26.02 17.98 -6.13
CA SER A 15 25.45 19.30 -5.89
C SER A 15 25.70 19.64 -4.41
N PRO A 16 26.15 20.88 -4.10
CA PRO A 16 26.38 21.27 -2.72
C PRO A 16 25.07 21.23 -1.95
N CYS A 17 25.09 20.59 -0.78
CA CYS A 17 24.03 20.56 0.20
C CYS A 17 23.77 22.00 0.68
N THR A 18 22.85 22.71 0.04
CA THR A 18 22.31 23.95 0.57
C THR A 18 21.39 23.63 1.74
N LYS A 19 21.89 23.91 2.93
CA LYS A 19 21.10 24.03 4.15
C LYS A 19 20.01 25.08 3.91
N GLU A 20 18.76 24.62 3.96
CA GLU A 20 17.69 25.39 4.62
C GLU A 20 16.56 24.43 4.93
N SER A 21 16.42 24.12 6.19
CA SER A 21 15.47 23.13 6.73
C SER A 21 14.11 23.78 6.97
N ALA A 22 13.44 24.23 5.93
CA ALA A 22 12.00 24.31 5.95
C ALA A 22 11.50 22.98 5.39
N LEU A 23 10.77 22.18 6.21
CA LEU A 23 10.11 20.95 5.75
C LEU A 23 9.29 21.29 4.52
N SER A 24 9.65 20.72 3.38
CA SER A 24 8.90 20.87 2.15
C SER A 24 7.48 20.31 2.33
N HIS A 25 6.50 20.86 1.63
CA HIS A 25 5.14 20.29 1.64
C HIS A 25 5.15 18.81 1.28
N SER A 26 6.04 18.36 0.40
CA SER A 26 6.22 16.95 0.05
C SER A 26 6.74 16.11 1.21
N ASP A 27 7.63 16.66 2.04
CA ASP A 27 8.16 15.96 3.22
C ASP A 27 7.06 15.76 4.27
N ILE A 28 6.26 16.79 4.51
CA ILE A 28 5.11 16.72 5.44
C ILE A 28 4.12 15.65 4.98
N ILE A 29 3.73 15.65 3.70
CA ILE A 29 2.81 14.65 3.14
C ILE A 29 3.41 13.24 3.26
N THR A 30 4.71 13.08 3.00
CA THR A 30 5.41 11.79 3.09
C THR A 30 5.43 11.26 4.52
N VAL A 31 5.69 12.12 5.52
CA VAL A 31 5.64 11.75 6.96
C VAL A 31 4.21 11.37 7.38
N LEU A 32 3.20 12.15 6.96
CA LEU A 32 1.80 11.84 7.24
C LEU A 32 1.37 10.53 6.58
N ALA A 33 1.83 10.26 5.36
CA ALA A 33 1.57 9.01 4.67
C ALA A 33 2.24 7.82 5.38
N ALA A 34 3.47 7.97 5.86
CA ALA A 34 4.16 6.96 6.67
C ALA A 34 3.42 6.68 7.99
N PHE A 35 2.96 7.73 8.69
CA PHE A 35 2.12 7.59 9.88
C PHE A 35 0.82 6.85 9.57
N ALA A 36 0.16 7.19 8.45
CA ALA A 36 -1.07 6.54 8.00
C ALA A 36 -0.87 5.05 7.67
N ILE A 37 0.33 4.61 7.21
CA ILE A 37 0.67 3.19 7.05
C ILE A 37 0.52 2.47 8.38
N GLY A 38 1.20 2.93 9.42
CA GLY A 38 1.17 2.31 10.74
C GLY A 38 -0.25 2.24 11.30
N LEU A 39 -0.95 3.38 11.26
CA LEU A 39 -2.33 3.51 11.72
C LEU A 39 -3.27 2.54 11.00
N SER A 40 -3.15 2.46 9.68
CA SER A 40 -3.96 1.57 8.83
C SER A 40 -3.72 0.09 9.15
N LYS A 41 -2.46 -0.30 9.23
CA LYS A 41 -2.06 -1.70 9.40
C LYS A 41 -2.55 -2.29 10.72
N THR A 42 -2.29 -1.62 11.83
CA THR A 42 -2.61 -2.13 13.17
C THR A 42 -4.03 -1.79 13.63
N GLY A 43 -4.61 -0.70 13.12
CA GLY A 43 -5.95 -0.26 13.52
C GLY A 43 -7.07 -0.88 12.68
N PHE A 44 -6.84 -1.04 11.38
CA PHE A 44 -7.90 -1.33 10.40
C PHE A 44 -7.56 -2.45 9.43
N GLY A 45 -6.57 -3.29 9.76
CA GLY A 45 -6.17 -4.42 8.93
C GLY A 45 -5.74 -4.02 7.50
N GLY A 46 -5.14 -2.85 7.34
CA GLY A 46 -4.65 -2.37 6.04
C GLY A 46 -5.72 -1.83 5.09
N GLY A 47 -6.98 -1.78 5.51
CA GLY A 47 -8.10 -1.29 4.69
C GLY A 47 -8.01 0.19 4.27
N LEU A 48 -7.16 0.98 4.94
CA LEU A 48 -6.89 2.39 4.61
C LEU A 48 -5.76 2.58 3.60
N GLY A 49 -5.14 1.51 3.12
CA GLY A 49 -4.03 1.57 2.16
C GLY A 49 -4.35 2.35 0.87
N ALA A 50 -5.65 2.46 0.54
CA ALA A 50 -6.10 3.21 -0.63
C ALA A 50 -5.76 4.71 -0.58
N ILE A 51 -5.66 5.33 0.61
CA ILE A 51 -5.23 6.73 0.75
C ILE A 51 -3.72 6.87 0.64
N VAL A 52 -2.99 5.90 1.18
CA VAL A 52 -1.55 6.00 1.36
C VAL A 52 -0.82 6.09 0.01
N SER A 53 -1.21 5.25 -0.96
CA SER A 53 -0.58 5.26 -2.28
C SER A 53 -0.74 6.60 -3.00
N PRO A 54 -1.95 7.19 -3.12
CA PRO A 54 -2.12 8.52 -3.67
C PRO A 54 -1.29 9.59 -2.94
N MET A 55 -1.19 9.55 -1.61
CA MET A 55 -0.39 10.52 -0.85
C MET A 55 1.09 10.46 -1.24
N PHE A 56 1.68 9.26 -1.34
CA PHE A 56 3.07 9.11 -1.76
C PHE A 56 3.28 9.58 -3.20
N VAL A 57 2.34 9.31 -4.11
CA VAL A 57 2.45 9.68 -5.54
C VAL A 57 2.20 11.17 -5.78
N ILE A 58 1.49 11.86 -4.88
CA ILE A 58 1.41 13.34 -4.89
C ILE A 58 2.71 13.96 -4.41
N ALA A 59 3.31 13.39 -3.37
CA ALA A 59 4.50 13.95 -2.73
C ALA A 59 5.81 13.65 -3.49
N LEU A 60 5.87 12.53 -4.21
CA LEU A 60 7.08 11.99 -4.83
C LEU A 60 6.83 11.58 -6.30
N PRO A 61 7.89 11.39 -7.10
CA PRO A 61 7.77 10.70 -8.37
C PRO A 61 7.10 9.33 -8.17
N PRO A 62 6.17 8.91 -9.04
CA PRO A 62 5.31 7.75 -8.78
C PRO A 62 6.06 6.46 -8.44
N ARG A 63 7.11 6.13 -9.20
CA ARG A 63 7.92 4.91 -8.94
C ARG A 63 8.71 4.99 -7.64
N GLU A 64 9.24 6.18 -7.30
CA GLU A 64 9.90 6.41 -6.01
C GLU A 64 8.91 6.24 -4.85
N GLY A 65 7.71 6.84 -4.97
CA GLY A 65 6.66 6.72 -3.96
C GLY A 65 6.27 5.27 -3.70
N ILE A 66 6.02 4.49 -4.76
CA ILE A 66 5.68 3.07 -4.65
C ILE A 66 6.87 2.25 -4.09
N GLY A 67 8.10 2.55 -4.53
CA GLY A 67 9.31 1.88 -4.00
C GLY A 67 9.50 2.13 -2.51
N LEU A 68 9.31 3.38 -2.05
CA LEU A 68 9.43 3.78 -0.65
C LEU A 68 8.35 3.17 0.25
N MET A 69 7.15 2.97 -0.30
CA MET A 69 6.06 2.34 0.45
C MET A 69 6.39 0.92 0.90
N LEU A 70 7.06 0.11 0.07
CA LEU A 70 7.25 -1.31 0.37
C LEU A 70 8.02 -1.55 1.69
N PRO A 71 9.20 -0.97 1.93
CA PRO A 71 9.89 -1.15 3.21
C PRO A 71 9.09 -0.57 4.40
N LEU A 72 8.38 0.54 4.24
CA LEU A 72 7.52 1.10 5.29
C LEU A 72 6.33 0.18 5.60
N LEU A 73 5.73 -0.45 4.58
CA LEU A 73 4.67 -1.45 4.75
C LEU A 73 5.18 -2.68 5.49
N ILE A 74 6.41 -3.13 5.22
CA ILE A 74 7.04 -4.26 5.94
C ILE A 74 7.21 -3.90 7.42
N VAL A 75 7.66 -2.68 7.74
CA VAL A 75 7.73 -2.20 9.14
C VAL A 75 6.35 -2.24 9.80
N GLY A 76 5.32 -1.75 9.14
CA GLY A 76 3.94 -1.78 9.64
C GLY A 76 3.41 -3.21 9.81
N ASP A 77 3.77 -4.14 8.92
CA ASP A 77 3.41 -5.55 9.00
C ASP A 77 4.09 -6.24 10.21
N MET A 78 5.37 -5.97 10.44
CA MET A 78 6.09 -6.51 11.60
C MET A 78 5.45 -6.04 12.92
N LEU A 79 5.06 -4.77 13.00
CA LEU A 79 4.34 -4.25 14.16
C LEU A 79 2.96 -4.91 14.31
N THR A 80 2.22 -5.10 13.21
CA THR A 80 0.93 -5.79 13.24
C THR A 80 1.08 -7.23 13.74
N LEU A 81 2.06 -7.97 13.23
CA LEU A 81 2.32 -9.34 13.70
C LEU A 81 2.74 -9.37 15.18
N THR A 82 3.49 -8.39 15.65
CA THR A 82 3.90 -8.31 17.07
C THR A 82 2.70 -8.11 17.98
N PHE A 83 1.75 -7.23 17.62
CA PHE A 83 0.58 -6.93 18.44
C PHE A 83 -0.54 -7.98 18.35
N TYR A 84 -0.65 -8.69 17.21
CA TYR A 84 -1.73 -9.63 16.92
C TYR A 84 -1.21 -11.05 16.63
N TRP A 85 -0.12 -11.45 17.25
CA TRP A 85 0.56 -12.73 17.03
C TRP A 85 -0.39 -13.92 17.18
N ARG A 86 -0.36 -14.83 16.21
CA ARG A 86 -1.17 -16.07 16.16
C ARG A 86 -2.69 -15.89 16.19
N GLY A 87 -3.21 -14.67 16.11
CA GLY A 87 -4.64 -14.42 16.04
C GLY A 87 -5.26 -14.63 14.65
N TRP A 88 -4.48 -15.03 13.64
CA TRP A 88 -4.95 -15.16 12.26
C TRP A 88 -5.72 -16.45 11.99
N ASP A 89 -6.69 -16.38 11.08
CA ASP A 89 -7.42 -17.52 10.54
C ASP A 89 -6.61 -18.22 9.44
N LYS A 90 -6.22 -19.48 9.71
CA LYS A 90 -5.41 -20.29 8.79
C LYS A 90 -6.16 -20.67 7.52
N SER A 91 -7.48 -20.85 7.58
CA SER A 91 -8.30 -21.24 6.43
C SER A 91 -8.29 -20.14 5.38
N ASN A 92 -8.48 -18.90 5.83
CA ASN A 92 -8.42 -17.72 4.96
C ASN A 92 -7.03 -17.47 4.39
N LEU A 93 -5.98 -17.69 5.17
CA LEU A 93 -4.62 -17.59 4.69
C LEU A 93 -4.34 -18.57 3.54
N VAL A 94 -4.69 -19.84 3.73
CA VAL A 94 -4.52 -20.89 2.71
C VAL A 94 -5.39 -20.63 1.47
N ALA A 95 -6.58 -20.04 1.65
CA ALA A 95 -7.45 -19.70 0.53
C ALA A 95 -6.91 -18.52 -0.31
N LEU A 96 -6.38 -17.46 0.34
CA LEU A 96 -5.93 -16.24 -0.32
C LEU A 96 -4.52 -16.36 -0.95
N PHE A 97 -3.58 -16.97 -0.23
CA PHE A 97 -2.16 -16.84 -0.54
C PHE A 97 -1.74 -17.42 -1.91
N PRO A 98 -2.25 -18.55 -2.40
CA PRO A 98 -1.91 -19.04 -3.74
C PRO A 98 -2.28 -18.04 -4.84
N GLY A 99 -3.47 -17.44 -4.73
CA GLY A 99 -3.90 -16.38 -5.65
C GLY A 99 -3.00 -15.14 -5.56
N VAL A 100 -2.61 -14.74 -4.35
CA VAL A 100 -1.71 -13.60 -4.13
C VAL A 100 -0.40 -13.76 -4.88
N VAL A 101 0.24 -14.93 -4.82
CA VAL A 101 1.51 -15.20 -5.51
C VAL A 101 1.37 -15.04 -7.03
N VAL A 102 0.35 -15.66 -7.61
CA VAL A 102 0.08 -15.56 -9.06
C VAL A 102 -0.28 -14.11 -9.44
N GLY A 103 -1.09 -13.44 -8.62
CA GLY A 103 -1.47 -12.04 -8.83
C GLY A 103 -0.29 -11.07 -8.79
N ILE A 104 0.68 -11.28 -7.87
CA ILE A 104 1.91 -10.49 -7.84
C ILE A 104 2.69 -10.65 -9.15
N GLY A 105 2.82 -11.87 -9.67
CA GLY A 105 3.48 -12.10 -10.96
C GLY A 105 2.85 -11.28 -12.08
N LEU A 106 1.53 -11.34 -12.24
CA LEU A 106 0.80 -10.54 -13.23
C LEU A 106 0.96 -9.03 -12.94
N GLY A 107 0.81 -8.61 -11.69
CA GLY A 107 0.92 -7.19 -11.33
C GLY A 107 2.30 -6.61 -11.62
N MET A 108 3.38 -7.37 -11.43
CA MET A 108 4.74 -6.95 -11.79
C MET A 108 4.94 -6.83 -13.31
N ILE A 109 4.36 -7.76 -14.09
CA ILE A 109 4.38 -7.66 -15.56
C ILE A 109 3.65 -6.37 -15.99
N LEU A 110 2.44 -6.14 -15.50
CA LEU A 110 1.66 -4.94 -15.81
C LEU A 110 2.40 -3.66 -15.39
N LEU A 111 2.99 -3.64 -14.19
CA LEU A 111 3.76 -2.51 -13.69
C LEU A 111 4.95 -2.16 -14.61
N GLY A 112 5.59 -3.16 -15.20
CA GLY A 112 6.68 -2.95 -16.15
C GLY A 112 6.24 -2.32 -17.47
N HIS A 113 4.96 -2.41 -17.84
CA HIS A 113 4.40 -1.87 -19.09
C HIS A 113 3.70 -0.51 -18.92
N ILE A 114 3.44 -0.05 -17.69
CA ILE A 114 2.81 1.24 -17.44
C ILE A 114 3.84 2.35 -17.57
N PRO A 115 3.67 3.31 -18.51
CA PRO A 115 4.52 4.48 -18.62
C PRO A 115 4.45 5.38 -17.38
N ASP A 116 5.53 6.08 -17.05
CA ASP A 116 5.62 6.89 -15.84
C ASP A 116 4.60 8.03 -15.79
N ASN A 117 4.26 8.61 -16.95
CA ASN A 117 3.25 9.65 -17.08
C ASN A 117 1.82 9.14 -16.80
N GLU A 118 1.53 7.87 -17.12
CA GLU A 118 0.21 7.26 -16.91
C GLU A 118 0.06 6.65 -15.51
N PHE A 119 1.17 6.44 -14.81
CA PHE A 119 1.18 5.74 -13.54
C PHE A 119 0.33 6.43 -12.46
N ARG A 120 0.31 7.76 -12.46
CA ARG A 120 -0.55 8.56 -11.56
C ARG A 120 -2.03 8.32 -11.81
N VAL A 121 -2.43 8.24 -13.08
CA VAL A 121 -3.81 7.96 -13.48
C VAL A 121 -4.22 6.56 -13.04
N VAL A 122 -3.37 5.56 -13.27
CA VAL A 122 -3.65 4.17 -12.85
C VAL A 122 -3.86 4.10 -11.34
N ILE A 123 -3.00 4.73 -10.53
CA ILE A 123 -3.16 4.76 -9.07
C ILE A 123 -4.44 5.51 -8.67
N GLY A 124 -4.73 6.64 -9.31
CA GLY A 124 -5.94 7.42 -9.07
C GLY A 124 -7.22 6.64 -9.41
N LEU A 125 -7.25 5.99 -10.56
CA LEU A 125 -8.39 5.15 -10.97
C LEU A 125 -8.59 3.96 -10.03
N LEU A 126 -7.52 3.27 -9.65
CA LEU A 126 -7.59 2.19 -8.66
C LEU A 126 -8.13 2.71 -7.32
N ALA A 127 -7.66 3.87 -6.85
CA ALA A 127 -8.16 4.49 -5.63
C ALA A 127 -9.65 4.80 -5.73
N MET A 128 -10.12 5.37 -6.84
CA MET A 128 -11.55 5.66 -7.05
C MET A 128 -12.40 4.39 -7.12
N VAL A 129 -11.98 3.39 -7.89
CA VAL A 129 -12.73 2.11 -8.03
C VAL A 129 -12.85 1.41 -6.68
N PHE A 130 -11.74 1.25 -5.98
CA PHE A 130 -11.74 0.59 -4.67
C PHE A 130 -12.38 1.45 -3.58
N GLY A 131 -12.18 2.77 -3.63
CA GLY A 131 -12.85 3.71 -2.74
C GLY A 131 -14.37 3.65 -2.91
N SER A 132 -14.87 3.72 -4.13
CA SER A 132 -16.31 3.60 -4.43
C SER A 132 -16.86 2.23 -4.05
N GLY A 133 -16.13 1.16 -4.32
CA GLY A 133 -16.48 -0.19 -3.88
C GLY A 133 -16.59 -0.32 -2.37
N GLN A 134 -15.70 0.32 -1.62
CA GLN A 134 -15.75 0.36 -0.16
C GLN A 134 -16.93 1.19 0.36
N ALA A 135 -17.28 2.32 -0.30
CA ALA A 135 -18.46 3.12 0.02
C ALA A 135 -19.74 2.31 -0.17
N LEU A 136 -19.88 1.74 -1.36
CA LEU A 136 -21.04 0.93 -1.72
C LEU A 136 -21.21 -0.24 -0.74
N ARG A 137 -20.11 -0.87 -0.38
CA ARG A 137 -20.11 -1.96 0.59
C ARG A 137 -20.56 -1.51 1.98
N GLN A 138 -20.10 -0.37 2.50
CA GLN A 138 -20.57 0.12 3.80
C GLN A 138 -22.09 0.34 3.84
N TRP A 139 -22.67 0.62 2.67
CA TRP A 139 -24.11 0.77 2.49
C TRP A 139 -24.84 -0.57 2.38
N LEU A 140 -24.25 -1.56 1.68
CA LEU A 140 -24.87 -2.87 1.40
C LEU A 140 -24.67 -3.92 2.51
N VAL A 141 -23.51 -3.92 3.20
CA VAL A 141 -23.12 -4.99 4.17
C VAL A 141 -24.00 -5.12 5.41
N PRO A 142 -24.68 -4.08 5.94
CA PRO A 142 -25.62 -4.28 7.05
C PRO A 142 -26.68 -5.35 6.75
N HIS A 143 -26.95 -5.63 5.49
CA HIS A 143 -28.00 -6.54 5.02
C HIS A 143 -27.46 -7.85 4.41
N ALA A 144 -26.13 -8.03 4.34
CA ALA A 144 -25.55 -9.24 3.77
C ALA A 144 -25.56 -10.40 4.78
N GLU A 145 -25.99 -11.57 4.32
CA GLU A 145 -25.86 -12.81 5.10
C GLU A 145 -24.39 -13.15 5.37
N ALA A 146 -24.14 -13.86 6.48
CA ALA A 146 -22.79 -14.29 6.81
C ALA A 146 -22.28 -15.26 5.72
N PHE A 147 -21.14 -14.92 5.14
CA PHE A 147 -20.50 -15.72 4.11
C PHE A 147 -19.42 -16.62 4.72
N THR A 148 -19.51 -17.93 4.50
CA THR A 148 -18.42 -18.84 4.82
C THR A 148 -17.40 -18.83 3.69
N GLY A 149 -16.13 -18.49 3.98
CA GLY A 149 -15.07 -18.38 2.99
C GLY A 149 -14.95 -19.64 2.12
N ASN A 150 -14.97 -19.46 0.80
CA ASN A 150 -14.78 -20.53 -0.17
C ASN A 150 -13.36 -20.44 -0.72
N ARG A 151 -12.65 -21.57 -0.86
CA ARG A 151 -11.26 -21.60 -1.38
C ARG A 151 -11.11 -20.99 -2.77
N PHE A 152 -12.07 -21.20 -3.66
CA PHE A 152 -12.04 -20.64 -5.01
C PHE A 152 -12.18 -19.12 -4.98
N LEU A 153 -13.16 -18.58 -4.25
CA LEU A 153 -13.33 -17.13 -4.08
C LEU A 153 -12.17 -16.52 -3.31
N GLY A 154 -11.58 -17.25 -2.35
CA GLY A 154 -10.36 -16.84 -1.68
C GLY A 154 -9.18 -16.71 -2.63
N ALA A 155 -8.95 -17.70 -3.49
CA ALA A 155 -7.90 -17.66 -4.50
C ALA A 155 -8.11 -16.50 -5.51
N LEU A 156 -9.34 -16.26 -5.95
CA LEU A 156 -9.68 -15.14 -6.83
C LEU A 156 -9.45 -13.78 -6.13
N ALA A 157 -9.92 -13.64 -4.89
CA ALA A 157 -9.67 -12.44 -4.09
C ALA A 157 -8.18 -12.24 -3.85
N GLY A 158 -7.44 -13.30 -3.55
CA GLY A 158 -5.99 -13.30 -3.43
C GLY A 158 -5.30 -12.85 -4.71
N PHE A 159 -5.71 -13.37 -5.86
CA PHE A 159 -5.17 -12.98 -7.17
C PHE A 159 -5.34 -11.48 -7.43
N VAL A 160 -6.54 -10.94 -7.24
CA VAL A 160 -6.78 -9.50 -7.38
C VAL A 160 -5.99 -8.70 -6.33
N THR A 161 -5.95 -9.18 -5.08
CA THR A 161 -5.14 -8.57 -4.01
C THR A 161 -3.68 -8.48 -4.41
N GLY A 162 -3.09 -9.56 -4.91
CA GLY A 162 -1.69 -9.63 -5.33
C GLY A 162 -1.40 -8.68 -6.49
N THR A 163 -2.25 -8.71 -7.53
CA THR A 163 -2.12 -7.86 -8.72
C THR A 163 -2.16 -6.37 -8.36
N VAL A 164 -3.21 -5.95 -7.65
CA VAL A 164 -3.38 -4.54 -7.26
C VAL A 164 -2.32 -4.11 -6.23
N SER A 165 -1.93 -5.02 -5.33
CA SER A 165 -0.85 -4.74 -4.39
C SER A 165 0.50 -4.58 -5.07
N ALA A 166 0.78 -5.32 -6.14
CA ALA A 166 2.03 -5.18 -6.89
C ALA A 166 2.09 -3.87 -7.69
N ILE A 167 0.96 -3.35 -8.15
CA ILE A 167 0.91 -2.09 -8.93
C ILE A 167 0.87 -0.86 -7.98
N ALA A 168 0.02 -0.88 -6.97
CA ALA A 168 -0.34 0.33 -6.22
C ALA A 168 -0.40 0.15 -4.69
N HIS A 169 0.02 -0.98 -4.12
CA HIS A 169 -0.12 -1.33 -2.69
C HIS A 169 -1.56 -1.25 -2.13
N GLN A 170 -2.57 -1.29 -3.00
CA GLN A 170 -3.99 -1.14 -2.63
C GLN A 170 -4.73 -2.48 -2.44
N GLY A 171 -4.03 -3.61 -2.38
CA GLY A 171 -4.63 -4.94 -2.16
C GLY A 171 -5.45 -5.09 -0.88
N GLY A 172 -5.23 -4.18 0.09
CA GLY A 172 -5.94 -4.17 1.37
C GLY A 172 -7.45 -4.08 1.24
N LEU A 173 -7.96 -3.35 0.26
CA LEU A 173 -9.40 -3.22 0.04
C LEU A 173 -10.02 -4.54 -0.43
N VAL A 174 -9.37 -5.23 -1.36
CA VAL A 174 -9.85 -6.54 -1.87
C VAL A 174 -9.86 -7.57 -0.75
N THR A 175 -8.76 -7.66 0.01
CA THR A 175 -8.68 -8.55 1.18
C THR A 175 -9.79 -8.23 2.19
N THR A 176 -10.06 -6.95 2.45
CA THR A 176 -11.14 -6.51 3.34
C THR A 176 -12.51 -6.93 2.81
N LEU A 177 -12.77 -6.77 1.51
CA LEU A 177 -14.04 -7.19 0.89
C LEU A 177 -14.28 -8.70 1.03
N TYR A 178 -13.23 -9.51 0.99
CA TYR A 178 -13.32 -10.95 1.17
C TYR A 178 -13.47 -11.39 2.63
N LEU A 179 -12.70 -10.78 3.55
CA LEU A 179 -12.67 -11.22 4.96
C LEU A 179 -13.84 -10.70 5.80
N LEU A 180 -14.35 -9.50 5.51
CA LEU A 180 -15.33 -8.85 6.40
C LEU A 180 -16.69 -9.55 6.45
N PRO A 181 -17.26 -10.10 5.34
CA PRO A 181 -18.53 -10.83 5.40
C PRO A 181 -18.45 -12.11 6.25
N GLN A 182 -17.22 -12.58 6.54
CA GLN A 182 -16.99 -13.80 7.35
C GLN A 182 -17.15 -13.57 8.85
N ARG A 183 -17.49 -12.34 9.28
CA ARG A 183 -17.76 -11.99 10.69
C ARG A 183 -16.65 -12.40 11.65
N LEU A 184 -15.39 -12.32 11.24
CA LEU A 184 -14.25 -12.51 12.11
C LEU A 184 -14.27 -11.46 13.24
N THR A 185 -13.75 -11.81 14.41
CA THR A 185 -13.51 -10.81 15.46
C THR A 185 -12.54 -9.75 14.94
N ASN A 186 -12.61 -8.52 15.47
CA ASN A 186 -11.70 -7.44 15.06
C ASN A 186 -10.22 -7.87 15.13
N GLN A 187 -9.86 -8.61 16.17
CA GLN A 187 -8.51 -9.11 16.36
C GLN A 187 -8.15 -10.14 15.28
N ALA A 188 -9.01 -11.12 15.00
CA ALA A 188 -8.78 -12.12 13.96
C ALA A 188 -8.73 -11.50 12.56
N PHE A 189 -9.56 -10.49 12.30
CA PHE A 189 -9.56 -9.75 11.03
C PHE A 189 -8.23 -9.03 10.81
N VAL A 190 -7.74 -8.26 11.80
CA VAL A 190 -6.47 -7.53 11.69
C VAL A 190 -5.29 -8.49 11.61
N ALA A 191 -5.29 -9.57 12.42
CA ALA A 191 -4.25 -10.59 12.38
C ALA A 191 -4.18 -11.32 11.02
N THR A 192 -5.34 -11.72 10.46
CA THR A 192 -5.42 -12.41 9.18
C THR A 192 -4.99 -11.49 8.04
N SER A 193 -5.48 -10.26 8.01
CA SER A 193 -5.03 -9.25 7.05
C SER A 193 -3.53 -8.99 7.17
N GLY A 194 -3.02 -8.85 8.41
CA GLY A 194 -1.61 -8.58 8.69
C GLY A 194 -0.70 -9.66 8.13
N ILE A 195 -0.97 -10.96 8.40
CA ILE A 195 -0.14 -12.06 7.89
C ILE A 195 -0.24 -12.18 6.36
N VAL A 196 -1.43 -11.99 5.76
CA VAL A 196 -1.60 -11.97 4.30
C VAL A 196 -0.75 -10.88 3.68
N PHE A 197 -0.75 -9.67 4.24
CA PHE A 197 0.05 -8.55 3.70
C PHE A 197 1.54 -8.72 3.95
N THR A 198 1.94 -9.26 5.10
CA THR A 198 3.35 -9.61 5.35
C THR A 198 3.86 -10.54 4.25
N LEU A 199 3.15 -11.63 3.99
CA LEU A 199 3.52 -12.58 2.95
C LEU A 199 3.48 -11.94 1.55
N THR A 200 2.46 -11.11 1.26
CA THR A 200 2.36 -10.35 0.01
C THR A 200 3.58 -9.43 -0.18
N ASN A 201 3.95 -8.66 0.84
CA ASN A 201 5.06 -7.70 0.76
C ASN A 201 6.42 -8.40 0.68
N LEU A 202 6.61 -9.50 1.42
CA LEU A 202 7.82 -10.32 1.32
C LEU A 202 7.95 -10.99 -0.06
N THR A 203 6.85 -11.48 -0.62
CA THR A 203 6.84 -12.09 -1.98
C THR A 203 7.15 -11.04 -3.06
N LYS A 204 6.68 -9.79 -2.90
CA LYS A 204 6.98 -8.68 -3.82
C LYS A 204 8.42 -8.19 -3.72
N LEU A 205 9.02 -8.24 -2.55
CA LEU A 205 10.29 -7.57 -2.26
C LEU A 205 11.39 -7.93 -3.27
N PRO A 206 11.66 -9.21 -3.60
CA PRO A 206 12.65 -9.54 -4.62
C PRO A 206 12.36 -8.90 -5.97
N ALA A 207 11.10 -8.96 -6.42
CA ALA A 207 10.70 -8.40 -7.71
C ALA A 207 10.88 -6.86 -7.76
N TYR A 208 10.58 -6.16 -6.66
CA TYR A 208 10.79 -4.71 -6.54
C TYR A 208 12.27 -4.33 -6.51
N VAL A 209 13.11 -5.15 -5.88
CA VAL A 209 14.57 -4.96 -5.89
C VAL A 209 15.11 -5.16 -7.32
N PHE A 210 14.73 -6.24 -8.02
CA PHE A 210 15.14 -6.48 -9.40
C PHE A 210 14.63 -5.42 -10.38
N ALA A 211 13.44 -4.86 -10.15
CA ALA A 211 12.89 -3.76 -10.94
C ALA A 211 13.54 -2.39 -10.62
N GLY A 212 14.47 -2.31 -9.67
CA GLY A 212 15.11 -1.06 -9.26
C GLY A 212 14.20 -0.08 -8.50
N LEU A 213 13.03 -0.54 -8.04
CA LEU A 213 12.09 0.27 -7.26
C LEU A 213 12.51 0.40 -5.79
N VAL A 214 13.16 -0.62 -5.23
CA VAL A 214 13.73 -0.60 -3.88
C VAL A 214 15.25 -0.60 -4.00
N THR A 215 15.83 0.56 -3.77
CA THR A 215 17.28 0.81 -3.82
C THR A 215 17.80 1.15 -2.42
N TRP A 216 19.13 1.17 -2.24
CA TRP A 216 19.73 1.54 -0.96
C TRP A 216 19.29 2.93 -0.46
N PRO A 217 19.28 4.00 -1.28
CA PRO A 217 18.74 5.30 -0.85
C PRO A 217 17.27 5.24 -0.39
N ILE A 218 16.45 4.44 -1.04
CA ILE A 218 15.04 4.21 -0.65
C ILE A 218 14.96 3.54 0.72
N ILE A 219 15.81 2.55 1.00
CA ILE A 219 15.86 1.87 2.30
C ILE A 219 16.27 2.86 3.41
N VAL A 220 17.28 3.69 3.16
CA VAL A 220 17.71 4.73 4.13
C VAL A 220 16.58 5.72 4.38
N LYS A 221 15.92 6.22 3.33
CA LYS A 221 14.75 7.12 3.45
C LYS A 221 13.59 6.45 4.22
N ALA A 222 13.33 5.17 3.98
CA ALA A 222 12.34 4.42 4.74
C ALA A 222 12.71 4.29 6.23
N ALA A 223 13.98 4.07 6.55
CA ALA A 223 14.45 4.00 7.93
C ALA A 223 14.21 5.33 8.67
N THR A 224 14.45 6.49 8.04
CA THR A 224 14.18 7.81 8.65
C THR A 224 12.68 8.07 8.87
N LEU A 225 11.79 7.46 8.06
CA LEU A 225 10.34 7.58 8.17
C LEU A 225 9.71 6.51 9.09
N SER A 226 10.44 5.45 9.43
CA SER A 226 9.93 4.36 10.28
C SER A 226 9.41 4.80 11.65
N PRO A 227 9.96 5.81 12.33
CA PRO A 227 9.37 6.34 13.57
C PRO A 227 7.93 6.83 13.40
N ALA A 228 7.60 7.45 12.26
CA ALA A 228 6.22 7.87 11.98
C ALA A 228 5.30 6.66 11.81
N VAL A 229 5.75 5.59 11.14
CA VAL A 229 5.00 4.32 11.05
C VAL A 229 4.76 3.72 12.44
N ILE A 230 5.77 3.71 13.31
CA ILE A 230 5.66 3.17 14.68
C ILE A 230 4.63 3.97 15.49
N LEU A 231 4.69 5.30 15.45
CA LEU A 231 3.73 6.16 16.13
C LEU A 231 2.30 5.93 15.62
N GLY A 232 2.14 5.84 14.31
CA GLY A 232 0.86 5.49 13.69
C GLY A 232 0.35 4.12 14.13
N ALA A 233 1.22 3.13 14.21
CA ALA A 233 0.87 1.78 14.63
C ALA A 233 0.41 1.73 16.11
N LEU A 234 1.09 2.43 17.00
CA LEU A 234 0.72 2.50 18.42
C LEU A 234 -0.66 3.14 18.60
N LEU A 235 -0.94 4.22 17.84
CA LEU A 235 -2.27 4.82 17.84
C LEU A 235 -3.31 3.88 17.22
N GLY A 236 -2.98 3.17 16.15
CA GLY A 236 -3.86 2.22 15.49
C GLY A 236 -4.33 1.10 16.41
N VAL A 237 -3.42 0.52 17.20
CA VAL A 237 -3.78 -0.50 18.21
C VAL A 237 -4.78 0.05 19.25
N ARG A 238 -4.57 1.29 19.71
CA ARG A 238 -5.50 1.93 20.64
C ARG A 238 -6.87 2.15 20.02
N LEU A 239 -6.90 2.68 18.81
CA LEU A 239 -8.15 2.95 18.09
C LEU A 239 -8.91 1.68 17.74
N ASN A 240 -8.24 0.60 17.37
CA ASN A 240 -8.88 -0.69 17.10
C ASN A 240 -9.75 -1.19 18.29
N ARG A 241 -9.33 -0.88 19.50
CA ARG A 241 -10.03 -1.26 20.73
C ARG A 241 -11.20 -0.35 21.12
N GLN A 242 -11.22 0.90 20.66
CA GLN A 242 -12.10 1.95 21.20
C GLN A 242 -13.09 2.51 20.19
N VAL A 243 -12.79 2.47 18.88
CA VAL A 243 -13.58 3.19 17.87
C VAL A 243 -14.36 2.24 16.98
N PRO A 244 -15.68 2.45 16.81
CA PRO A 244 -16.46 1.77 15.78
C PRO A 244 -15.88 2.11 14.39
N GLN A 245 -15.48 1.09 13.64
CA GLN A 245 -14.82 1.21 12.33
C GLN A 245 -15.62 2.05 11.30
N LYS A 246 -16.93 2.15 11.48
CA LYS A 246 -17.86 2.80 10.54
C LYS A 246 -17.56 4.29 10.30
N HIS A 247 -17.36 5.08 11.34
CA HIS A 247 -17.16 6.54 11.22
C HIS A 247 -15.79 6.88 10.62
N PHE A 248 -14.77 6.16 11.02
CA PHE A 248 -13.43 6.37 10.50
C PHE A 248 -13.33 6.01 9.03
N ALA A 249 -14.00 4.93 8.61
CA ALA A 249 -14.00 4.48 7.22
C ALA A 249 -14.58 5.53 6.26
N TRP A 250 -15.60 6.32 6.67
CA TRP A 250 -16.15 7.40 5.84
C TRP A 250 -15.19 8.57 5.62
N ILE A 251 -14.45 8.95 6.67
CA ILE A 251 -13.41 10.00 6.56
C ILE A 251 -12.35 9.58 5.56
N VAL A 252 -11.87 8.35 5.70
CA VAL A 252 -10.88 7.76 4.79
C VAL A 252 -11.37 7.75 3.36
N LEU A 253 -12.60 7.30 3.16
CA LEU A 253 -13.21 7.21 1.85
C LEU A 253 -13.30 8.56 1.15
N PHE A 254 -13.71 9.59 1.88
CA PHE A 254 -13.72 10.96 1.36
C PHE A 254 -12.33 11.36 0.85
N PHE A 255 -11.28 11.17 1.64
CA PHE A 255 -9.91 11.49 1.22
C PHE A 255 -9.41 10.64 0.04
N VAL A 256 -9.77 9.35 -0.03
CA VAL A 256 -9.43 8.48 -1.16
C VAL A 256 -10.03 9.01 -2.45
N LEU A 257 -11.32 9.35 -2.43
CA LEU A 257 -12.02 9.84 -3.61
C LEU A 257 -11.48 11.21 -4.05
N VAL A 258 -11.31 12.14 -3.12
CA VAL A 258 -10.74 13.46 -3.42
C VAL A 258 -9.33 13.34 -4.01
N THR A 259 -8.48 12.50 -3.42
CA THR A 259 -7.11 12.33 -3.87
C THR A 259 -7.05 11.60 -5.22
N GLY A 260 -7.91 10.59 -5.42
CA GLY A 260 -8.04 9.87 -6.68
C GLY A 260 -8.49 10.78 -7.83
N VAL A 261 -9.53 11.59 -7.58
CA VAL A 261 -10.01 12.59 -8.54
C VAL A 261 -8.91 13.60 -8.87
N LYS A 262 -8.18 14.10 -7.85
CA LYS A 262 -7.06 15.04 -8.06
C LYS A 262 -5.98 14.44 -8.97
N LEU A 263 -5.56 13.18 -8.76
CA LEU A 263 -4.52 12.54 -9.57
C LEU A 263 -4.95 12.39 -11.04
N VAL A 264 -6.21 12.04 -11.27
CA VAL A 264 -6.77 11.93 -12.63
C VAL A 264 -6.91 13.31 -13.27
N TRP A 265 -7.39 14.31 -12.53
CA TRP A 265 -7.52 15.67 -13.01
C TRP A 265 -6.17 16.29 -13.39
N ASP A 266 -5.15 16.18 -12.51
CA ASP A 266 -3.80 16.70 -12.76
C ASP A 266 -3.18 16.14 -14.05
N TYR A 267 -3.48 14.86 -14.38
CA TYR A 267 -3.03 14.26 -15.64
C TYR A 267 -3.67 14.93 -16.87
N PHE A 268 -5.00 15.06 -16.88
CA PHE A 268 -5.69 15.68 -18.03
C PHE A 268 -5.28 17.13 -18.23
N MET A 269 -5.04 17.88 -17.14
CA MET A 269 -4.56 19.27 -17.22
C MET A 269 -3.09 19.40 -17.66
N SER A 270 -2.29 18.34 -17.51
CA SER A 270 -0.89 18.32 -17.95
C SER A 270 -0.70 17.82 -19.39
N THR A 271 -1.70 17.18 -19.98
CA THR A 271 -1.66 16.62 -21.35
C THR A 271 -2.47 17.43 -22.37
N GLY A 272 -3.28 18.39 -21.95
CA GLY A 272 -3.99 19.39 -22.77
C GLY A 272 -3.28 20.71 -22.81
#